data_fe3466dbbf1615e1976fa737a7367d17
#
_entry.id   fe3466dbbf1615e1976fa737a7367d17
#
_cell.length_a   1.000
_cell.length_b   1.000
_cell.length_c   1.000
_cell.angle_alpha   90.00
_cell.angle_beta   90.00
_cell.angle_gamma   90.00
#
_symmetry.space_group_name_H-M   'P 1'
#
loop_
_entity.id
_entity.type
_entity.pdbx_description
1 polymer ?
#
loop_
_entity_poly.entity_id
_entity_poly.type
_entity_poly.pdbx_seq_one_letter_code
_entity_poly.pdbx_strand_id
1 'polypeptide(L)'
;MRYLINCILVAFLGMPFLFSGCETSDFEFDSGWDDNSADSSHVTVDTVQGIDVSMYDKARLFPGLVDTASEYRIADTVVYLDLSRKYIQLEFMEEGPQSIYSSGLYAGAGELVTIYVPDNVWGLTVQVGMHTEDLTNDNIGLREPIAYYRKALYPGKNTVRFSLGGYLWVLRDQDVKGDADVPLTFCNVYAAPDFVLGETDVREWERKVKATTVPWLELRGKNVAFSVERSQLDLYFSQRPDFAMEMEACLAIWDEMLETIYRTQGFDKESDAANPQPMFPNRFVFDVQLRENKSRRSDNEQGMMLVRTASLYDDLLNIDSVADLHFINVYSMVAEKYSYFYNGVTGWEDEYFPDLLVQ
;
A
#
# COMPACT_ATOMS: atom_id res chain seq x y z
N MET A 1 -40.25 58.44 20.49
CA MET A 1 -39.36 58.66 19.34
C MET A 1 -37.95 59.23 19.73
N ARG A 2 -37.79 60.12 20.67
CA ARG A 2 -36.47 60.66 21.12
C ARG A 2 -35.58 59.57 21.81
N TYR A 3 -36.15 58.63 22.55
CA TYR A 3 -35.39 57.59 23.25
C TYR A 3 -34.86 56.50 22.28
N LEU A 4 -35.57 56.23 21.20
CA LEU A 4 -35.13 55.26 20.20
C LEU A 4 -33.89 55.73 19.40
N ILE A 5 -33.86 57.05 19.12
CA ILE A 5 -32.74 57.66 18.39
C ILE A 5 -31.47 57.68 19.26
N ASN A 6 -31.60 57.93 20.56
CA ASN A 6 -30.44 57.91 21.46
C ASN A 6 -29.88 56.51 21.68
N CYS A 7 -30.71 55.45 21.70
CA CYS A 7 -30.23 54.09 21.79
C CYS A 7 -29.51 53.61 20.50
N ILE A 8 -29.97 54.06 19.34
CA ILE A 8 -29.31 53.77 18.06
C ILE A 8 -27.99 54.53 17.95
N LEU A 9 -27.90 55.74 18.44
CA LEU A 9 -26.66 56.53 18.39
C LEU A 9 -25.59 55.97 19.34
N VAL A 10 -25.96 55.46 20.52
CA VAL A 10 -25.04 54.78 21.45
C VAL A 10 -24.57 53.47 20.91
N ALA A 11 -25.45 52.73 20.21
CA ALA A 11 -25.06 51.45 19.54
C ALA A 11 -24.08 51.69 18.39
N PHE A 12 -24.22 52.78 17.63
CA PHE A 12 -23.30 53.13 16.54
C PHE A 12 -21.96 53.70 17.01
N LEU A 13 -21.89 54.35 18.18
CA LEU A 13 -20.64 54.86 18.76
C LEU A 13 -19.85 53.79 19.52
N GLY A 14 -20.50 52.69 19.93
CA GLY A 14 -19.83 51.52 20.56
C GLY A 14 -19.28 50.51 19.58
N MET A 15 -19.67 50.55 18.32
CA MET A 15 -19.30 49.54 17.33
C MET A 15 -17.86 49.62 16.76
N PRO A 16 -17.17 50.76 16.75
CA PRO A 16 -15.78 50.81 16.28
C PRO A 16 -14.76 50.22 17.24
N PHE A 17 -15.14 49.97 18.51
CA PHE A 17 -14.20 49.37 19.47
C PHE A 17 -14.21 47.83 19.50
N LEU A 18 -15.11 47.20 18.76
CA LEU A 18 -15.14 45.73 18.71
C LEU A 18 -14.38 45.16 17.50
N PHE A 19 -13.86 45.96 16.60
CA PHE A 19 -13.10 45.55 15.43
C PHE A 19 -11.59 45.85 15.50
N SER A 20 -11.08 46.35 16.62
CA SER A 20 -9.65 46.59 16.80
C SER A 20 -8.92 45.39 17.47
N GLY A 21 -9.42 44.19 17.27
CA GLY A 21 -8.83 42.96 17.83
C GLY A 21 -8.31 41.97 16.81
N CYS A 22 -8.20 42.34 15.54
CA CYS A 22 -7.30 41.67 14.62
C CYS A 22 -5.97 42.41 14.64
N GLU A 23 -5.15 42.20 15.65
CA GLU A 23 -3.73 42.25 15.39
C GLU A 23 -3.49 41.24 14.29
N THR A 24 -3.18 41.72 13.09
CA THR A 24 -2.38 40.99 12.15
C THR A 24 -1.11 40.66 12.94
N SER A 25 -1.04 39.47 13.54
CA SER A 25 0.25 38.93 13.87
C SER A 25 0.98 38.92 12.52
N ASP A 26 1.88 39.86 12.31
CA ASP A 26 2.95 39.69 11.35
C ASP A 26 3.69 38.44 11.80
N PHE A 27 3.25 37.29 11.30
CA PHE A 27 4.08 36.13 11.21
C PHE A 27 5.13 36.52 10.16
N GLU A 28 6.15 37.25 10.57
CA GLU A 28 7.43 37.13 9.93
C GLU A 28 7.77 35.64 10.09
N PHE A 29 7.70 34.92 8.98
CA PHE A 29 8.40 33.66 8.85
C PHE A 29 9.85 34.05 9.08
N ASP A 30 10.30 33.91 10.31
CA ASP A 30 11.71 33.86 10.61
C ASP A 30 12.23 32.75 9.76
N SER A 31 12.87 33.09 8.66
CA SER A 31 13.43 32.16 7.69
C SER A 31 14.63 31.50 8.33
N GLY A 32 14.60 31.04 9.54
CA GLY A 32 15.60 30.26 10.29
C GLY A 32 17.05 30.18 9.78
N TRP A 33 17.39 31.04 8.85
CA TRP A 33 18.65 31.20 8.13
C TRP A 33 19.07 32.65 8.10
N ASP A 34 19.00 33.31 9.24
CA ASP A 34 19.66 34.62 9.38
C ASP A 34 21.09 34.34 9.84
N ASP A 35 22.01 34.38 8.89
CA ASP A 35 23.46 34.17 9.11
C ASP A 35 24.08 35.22 10.08
N ASN A 36 23.28 36.15 10.59
CA ASN A 36 23.71 37.25 11.47
C ASN A 36 23.07 37.24 12.86
N SER A 37 22.25 36.25 13.21
CA SER A 37 21.76 36.16 14.59
C SER A 37 22.89 35.65 15.49
N ALA A 38 23.25 36.43 16.49
CA ALA A 38 24.23 36.08 17.52
C ALA A 38 23.77 34.92 18.42
N ASP A 39 22.62 34.37 18.15
CA ASP A 39 22.03 33.18 18.79
C ASP A 39 22.03 32.00 17.83
N SER A 40 23.19 31.79 17.21
CA SER A 40 23.45 30.49 16.62
C SER A 40 23.71 29.49 17.75
N SER A 41 22.67 29.05 18.41
CA SER A 41 22.66 27.73 18.97
C SER A 41 22.81 26.77 17.80
N HIS A 42 24.04 26.63 17.33
CA HIS A 42 24.40 25.50 16.48
C HIS A 42 23.98 24.29 17.28
N VAL A 43 22.83 23.71 16.96
CA VAL A 43 22.56 22.33 17.25
C VAL A 43 23.63 21.62 16.42
N THR A 44 24.82 21.48 17.02
CA THR A 44 25.79 20.52 16.54
C THR A 44 25.06 19.20 16.69
N VAL A 45 24.47 18.75 15.56
CA VAL A 45 24.08 17.36 15.43
C VAL A 45 25.37 16.61 15.73
N ASP A 46 25.44 16.00 16.91
CA ASP A 46 26.61 15.21 17.30
C ASP A 46 26.63 13.99 16.36
N THR A 47 27.32 14.16 15.24
CA THR A 47 27.54 13.10 14.26
C THR A 47 28.44 11.97 14.80
N VAL A 48 28.91 12.12 16.05
CA VAL A 48 29.72 11.11 16.76
C VAL A 48 28.83 10.12 17.54
N GLN A 49 27.62 10.49 17.88
CA GLN A 49 26.64 9.51 18.37
C GLN A 49 26.18 8.69 17.19
N GLY A 50 26.49 7.40 17.22
CA GLY A 50 26.02 6.46 16.20
C GLY A 50 24.50 6.59 16.03
N ILE A 51 24.04 6.37 14.81
CA ILE A 51 22.61 6.33 14.49
C ILE A 51 21.91 5.46 15.52
N ASP A 52 20.88 6.00 16.19
CA ASP A 52 20.06 5.25 17.12
C ASP A 52 19.38 4.10 16.35
N VAL A 53 19.89 2.89 16.57
CA VAL A 53 19.34 1.65 15.99
C VAL A 53 18.30 0.99 16.91
N SER A 54 17.78 1.74 17.88
CA SER A 54 16.70 1.29 18.75
C SER A 54 15.44 0.91 17.98
N MET A 55 14.58 0.14 18.62
CA MET A 55 13.29 -0.23 18.06
C MET A 55 12.46 1.00 17.66
N TYR A 56 12.54 2.09 18.43
CA TYR A 56 11.81 3.33 18.14
C TYR A 56 12.33 4.06 16.91
N ASP A 57 13.63 4.03 16.67
CA ASP A 57 14.22 4.63 15.49
C ASP A 57 13.81 3.83 14.24
N LYS A 58 13.87 2.52 14.29
CA LYS A 58 13.38 1.65 13.21
C LYS A 58 11.91 1.87 12.89
N ALA A 59 11.07 2.07 13.93
CA ALA A 59 9.65 2.36 13.73
C ALA A 59 9.41 3.65 12.96
N ARG A 60 10.22 4.68 13.19
CA ARG A 60 10.15 5.97 12.48
C ARG A 60 10.64 5.90 11.05
N LEU A 61 11.48 4.93 10.74
CA LEU A 61 12.03 4.74 9.41
C LEU A 61 11.24 3.73 8.57
N PHE A 62 10.24 3.07 9.16
CA PHE A 62 9.38 2.16 8.42
C PHE A 62 8.56 2.92 7.35
N PRO A 63 8.48 2.45 6.11
CA PRO A 63 8.87 1.13 5.57
C PRO A 63 10.36 0.96 5.26
N GLY A 64 11.18 1.94 5.47
CA GLY A 64 12.61 1.93 5.23
C GLY A 64 13.05 3.01 4.25
N LEU A 65 14.31 3.39 4.34
CA LEU A 65 14.91 4.42 3.49
C LEU A 65 15.57 3.80 2.27
N VAL A 66 15.44 4.47 1.13
CA VAL A 66 16.25 4.21 -0.06
C VAL A 66 17.59 4.92 0.13
N ASP A 67 18.70 4.24 -0.13
CA ASP A 67 20.00 4.90 -0.18
C ASP A 67 20.13 5.73 -1.46
N THR A 68 19.83 7.02 -1.34
CA THR A 68 19.81 7.96 -2.45
C THR A 68 21.21 8.20 -3.08
N ALA A 69 22.27 7.77 -2.42
CA ALA A 69 23.62 7.88 -2.95
C ALA A 69 24.00 6.75 -3.91
N SER A 70 23.43 5.56 -3.70
CA SER A 70 23.73 4.37 -4.50
C SER A 70 22.57 3.95 -5.44
N GLU A 71 21.32 4.29 -5.09
CA GLU A 71 20.17 3.90 -5.89
C GLU A 71 19.93 4.85 -7.07
N TYR A 72 19.61 4.26 -8.23
CA TYR A 72 19.32 5.03 -9.44
C TYR A 72 17.93 5.66 -9.36
N ARG A 73 17.89 6.98 -9.34
CA ARG A 73 16.65 7.75 -9.40
C ARG A 73 16.18 7.89 -10.84
N ILE A 74 14.97 7.46 -11.10
CA ILE A 74 14.33 7.56 -12.40
C ILE A 74 13.74 8.97 -12.54
N ALA A 75 14.23 9.72 -13.53
CA ALA A 75 13.76 11.08 -13.81
C ALA A 75 12.30 11.07 -14.30
N ASP A 76 11.99 10.16 -15.23
CA ASP A 76 10.64 9.92 -15.75
C ASP A 76 10.51 8.48 -16.26
N THR A 77 9.33 7.91 -16.10
CA THR A 77 8.96 6.59 -16.63
C THR A 77 7.45 6.52 -16.85
N VAL A 78 7.03 5.67 -17.79
CA VAL A 78 5.61 5.45 -18.06
C VAL A 78 5.16 4.10 -17.55
N VAL A 79 4.07 4.11 -16.78
CA VAL A 79 3.36 2.91 -16.33
C VAL A 79 2.04 2.85 -17.09
N TYR A 80 1.78 1.72 -17.73
CA TYR A 80 0.53 1.49 -18.43
C TYR A 80 -0.46 0.78 -17.52
N LEU A 81 -1.66 1.35 -17.40
CA LEU A 81 -2.75 0.78 -16.61
C LEU A 81 -3.83 0.23 -17.53
N ASP A 82 -4.23 -1.00 -17.30
CA ASP A 82 -5.39 -1.58 -17.97
C ASP A 82 -6.68 -1.21 -17.22
N LEU A 83 -7.25 -0.05 -17.56
CA LEU A 83 -8.50 0.43 -16.97
C LEU A 83 -9.75 -0.26 -17.54
N SER A 84 -9.59 -1.18 -18.51
CA SER A 84 -10.70 -2.03 -18.99
C SER A 84 -11.06 -3.15 -18.01
N ARG A 85 -10.14 -3.50 -17.10
CA ARG A 85 -10.39 -4.49 -16.03
C ARG A 85 -11.50 -3.99 -15.11
N LYS A 86 -12.51 -4.83 -14.90
CA LYS A 86 -13.66 -4.47 -14.07
C LYS A 86 -13.42 -4.86 -12.61
N TYR A 87 -13.82 -3.99 -11.70
CA TYR A 87 -14.08 -4.43 -10.33
C TYR A 87 -15.36 -5.28 -10.34
N ILE A 88 -15.29 -6.44 -9.75
CA ILE A 88 -16.42 -7.34 -9.65
C ILE A 88 -16.88 -7.33 -8.21
N GLN A 89 -17.99 -6.67 -7.98
CA GLN A 89 -18.67 -6.74 -6.69
C GLN A 89 -19.49 -8.03 -6.69
N LEU A 90 -19.05 -8.98 -5.90
CA LEU A 90 -19.76 -10.22 -5.69
C LEU A 90 -20.85 -9.95 -4.64
N GLU A 91 -22.11 -10.15 -5.00
CA GLU A 91 -23.28 -9.78 -4.16
C GLU A 91 -23.26 -10.39 -2.75
N PHE A 92 -22.45 -11.42 -2.53
CA PHE A 92 -22.38 -12.20 -1.30
C PHE A 92 -20.97 -12.23 -0.66
N MET A 93 -20.02 -11.50 -1.20
CA MET A 93 -18.71 -11.31 -0.57
C MET A 93 -18.68 -9.98 0.16
N GLU A 94 -18.18 -10.00 1.38
CA GLU A 94 -17.97 -8.78 2.15
C GLU A 94 -17.01 -7.84 1.41
N GLU A 95 -15.90 -8.38 0.86
CA GLU A 95 -14.94 -7.59 0.11
C GLU A 95 -14.20 -8.45 -0.91
N GLY A 96 -14.31 -8.11 -2.19
CA GLY A 96 -13.48 -8.67 -3.25
C GLY A 96 -12.13 -7.97 -3.38
N PRO A 97 -11.20 -8.52 -4.18
CA PRO A 97 -9.95 -7.85 -4.51
C PRO A 97 -10.21 -6.48 -5.13
N GLN A 98 -9.65 -5.44 -4.53
CA GLN A 98 -9.84 -4.06 -4.96
C GLN A 98 -9.11 -3.75 -6.26
N SER A 99 -9.56 -2.70 -6.97
CA SER A 99 -8.96 -2.21 -8.21
C SER A 99 -7.63 -1.49 -7.93
N ILE A 100 -6.60 -2.25 -7.54
CA ILE A 100 -5.27 -1.75 -7.21
C ILE A 100 -4.28 -2.19 -8.27
N TYR A 101 -3.64 -1.22 -8.90
CA TYR A 101 -2.57 -1.42 -9.88
C TYR A 101 -1.21 -1.23 -9.22
N SER A 102 -0.35 -2.21 -9.38
CA SER A 102 1.06 -2.14 -8.97
C SER A 102 1.85 -1.35 -9.99
N SER A 103 2.56 -0.33 -9.54
CA SER A 103 3.34 0.50 -10.46
C SER A 103 4.74 -0.03 -10.75
N GLY A 104 5.29 -0.87 -9.88
CA GLY A 104 6.71 -1.25 -9.90
C GLY A 104 7.64 -0.11 -9.47
N LEU A 105 7.10 0.92 -8.81
CA LEU A 105 7.81 2.14 -8.44
C LEU A 105 7.74 2.41 -6.95
N TYR A 106 8.77 3.08 -6.43
CA TYR A 106 8.92 3.45 -5.04
C TYR A 106 9.19 4.95 -4.89
N ALA A 107 8.50 5.60 -3.97
CA ALA A 107 8.73 7.00 -3.61
C ALA A 107 9.75 7.07 -2.46
N GLY A 108 10.81 7.84 -2.60
CA GLY A 108 11.73 8.12 -1.49
C GLY A 108 11.06 8.90 -0.37
N ALA A 109 11.50 8.68 0.86
CA ALA A 109 10.97 9.35 2.05
C ALA A 109 11.08 10.88 1.92
N GLY A 110 9.94 11.57 2.02
CA GLY A 110 9.88 13.04 1.90
C GLY A 110 10.15 13.59 0.49
N GLU A 111 10.38 12.76 -0.52
CA GLU A 111 10.64 13.22 -1.88
C GLU A 111 9.35 13.57 -2.64
N LEU A 112 9.47 14.55 -3.54
CA LEU A 112 8.35 14.99 -4.37
C LEU A 112 8.27 14.11 -5.62
N VAL A 113 7.22 13.33 -5.73
CA VAL A 113 6.87 12.58 -6.94
C VAL A 113 5.90 13.41 -7.77
N THR A 114 6.13 13.48 -9.08
CA THR A 114 5.20 14.08 -10.05
C THR A 114 4.57 12.98 -10.89
N ILE A 115 3.25 13.07 -11.09
CA ILE A 115 2.47 12.10 -11.88
C ILE A 115 1.68 12.87 -12.92
N TYR A 116 1.87 12.54 -14.20
CA TYR A 116 1.05 13.08 -15.28
C TYR A 116 -0.01 12.06 -15.68
N VAL A 117 -1.25 12.52 -15.69
CA VAL A 117 -2.44 11.75 -16.05
C VAL A 117 -3.02 12.29 -17.36
N PRO A 118 -3.41 11.46 -18.32
CA PRO A 118 -4.05 11.92 -19.55
C PRO A 118 -5.32 12.74 -19.29
N ASP A 119 -5.64 13.67 -20.18
CA ASP A 119 -6.73 14.63 -20.01
C ASP A 119 -8.13 14.02 -19.86
N ASN A 120 -8.33 12.82 -20.38
CA ASN A 120 -9.62 12.10 -20.35
C ASN A 120 -9.70 11.02 -19.26
N VAL A 121 -8.74 10.96 -18.34
CA VAL A 121 -8.65 9.93 -17.28
C VAL A 121 -9.00 10.52 -15.93
N TRP A 122 -10.00 9.93 -15.27
CA TRP A 122 -10.54 10.37 -13.98
C TRP A 122 -10.72 9.18 -13.03
N GLY A 123 -10.96 9.46 -11.75
CA GLY A 123 -11.27 8.44 -10.74
C GLY A 123 -10.07 7.56 -10.39
N LEU A 124 -8.87 8.10 -10.50
CA LEU A 124 -7.66 7.48 -10.03
C LEU A 124 -7.18 8.12 -8.72
N THR A 125 -6.60 7.31 -7.86
CA THR A 125 -5.97 7.73 -6.62
C THR A 125 -4.58 7.11 -6.55
N VAL A 126 -3.55 7.89 -6.31
CA VAL A 126 -2.23 7.35 -5.95
C VAL A 126 -2.18 7.06 -4.47
N GLN A 127 -1.66 5.89 -4.12
CA GLN A 127 -1.30 5.54 -2.75
C GLN A 127 0.20 5.35 -2.65
N VAL A 128 0.81 6.00 -1.66
CA VAL A 128 2.21 5.82 -1.26
C VAL A 128 2.21 5.00 0.00
N GLY A 129 2.91 3.86 -0.02
CA GLY A 129 2.92 2.90 1.09
C GLY A 129 1.87 1.79 0.96
N MET A 130 2.25 0.59 1.36
CA MET A 130 1.43 -0.62 1.25
C MET A 130 0.64 -0.94 2.51
N HIS A 131 1.07 -0.38 3.66
CA HIS A 131 0.57 -0.73 4.99
C HIS A 131 -0.59 0.18 5.37
N THR A 132 -1.80 -0.24 5.07
CA THR A 132 -3.02 0.56 5.22
C THR A 132 -3.74 0.36 6.55
N GLU A 133 -3.28 -0.56 7.38
CA GLU A 133 -3.82 -0.75 8.72
C GLU A 133 -3.54 0.46 9.59
N ASP A 134 -4.58 1.04 10.19
CA ASP A 134 -4.48 2.12 11.17
C ASP A 134 -4.23 1.53 12.57
N LEU A 135 -3.04 1.75 13.09
CA LEU A 135 -2.60 1.28 14.39
C LEU A 135 -2.62 2.36 15.46
N THR A 136 -3.35 3.45 15.27
CA THR A 136 -3.39 4.61 16.20
C THR A 136 -3.79 4.17 17.62
N ASN A 137 -4.58 3.11 17.76
CA ASN A 137 -5.01 2.57 19.03
C ASN A 137 -4.13 1.41 19.56
N ASP A 138 -3.07 1.05 18.84
CA ASP A 138 -2.17 -0.03 19.26
C ASP A 138 -1.02 0.50 20.11
N ASN A 139 -0.73 -0.18 21.21
CA ASN A 139 0.32 0.22 22.16
C ASN A 139 1.73 -0.22 21.76
N ILE A 140 1.91 -0.89 20.64
CA ILE A 140 3.21 -1.40 20.18
C ILE A 140 3.67 -0.57 18.98
N GLY A 141 4.74 0.18 19.17
CA GLY A 141 5.29 1.07 18.16
C GLY A 141 6.43 0.44 17.34
N LEU A 142 6.17 -0.63 16.59
CA LEU A 142 7.16 -1.20 15.67
C LEU A 142 7.19 -0.47 14.32
N ARG A 143 6.14 0.31 14.01
CA ARG A 143 6.06 1.25 12.90
C ARG A 143 5.15 2.41 13.26
N GLU A 144 5.18 3.46 12.44
CA GLU A 144 4.19 4.55 12.55
C GLU A 144 2.77 4.00 12.40
N PRO A 145 1.81 4.48 13.19
CA PRO A 145 0.43 3.99 13.17
C PRO A 145 -0.20 4.09 11.77
N ILE A 146 0.09 5.17 11.05
CA ILE A 146 -0.36 5.40 9.68
C ILE A 146 0.88 5.44 8.78
N ALA A 147 1.09 4.39 8.00
CA ALA A 147 2.25 4.20 7.14
C ALA A 147 1.91 4.30 5.64
N TYR A 148 0.85 5.02 5.30
CA TYR A 148 0.45 5.25 3.92
C TYR A 148 -0.15 6.65 3.73
N TYR A 149 -0.19 7.09 2.47
CA TYR A 149 -0.83 8.35 2.09
C TYR A 149 -1.53 8.21 0.75
N ARG A 150 -2.75 8.72 0.64
CA ARG A 150 -3.56 8.70 -0.58
C ARG A 150 -3.82 10.10 -1.10
N LYS A 151 -3.78 10.24 -2.41
CA LYS A 151 -4.13 11.47 -3.11
C LYS A 151 -4.88 11.18 -4.40
N ALA A 152 -6.06 11.78 -4.57
CA ALA A 152 -6.79 11.75 -5.83
C ALA A 152 -5.93 12.36 -6.95
N LEU A 153 -5.96 11.70 -8.11
CA LEU A 153 -5.29 12.14 -9.33
C LEU A 153 -6.30 12.79 -10.28
N TYR A 154 -5.89 13.91 -10.83
CA TYR A 154 -6.66 14.65 -11.81
C TYR A 154 -5.92 14.67 -13.15
N PRO A 155 -6.61 14.86 -14.29
CA PRO A 155 -5.95 15.07 -15.58
C PRO A 155 -4.86 16.13 -15.49
N GLY A 156 -3.75 15.90 -16.19
CA GLY A 156 -2.58 16.78 -16.18
C GLY A 156 -1.59 16.46 -15.04
N LYS A 157 -0.94 17.50 -14.52
CA LYS A 157 0.15 17.39 -13.54
C LYS A 157 -0.36 17.24 -12.11
N ASN A 158 0.01 16.15 -11.45
CA ASN A 158 -0.21 15.91 -10.03
C ASN A 158 1.13 15.81 -9.30
N THR A 159 1.14 16.14 -8.01
CA THR A 159 2.32 15.97 -7.17
C THR A 159 1.92 15.29 -5.87
N VAL A 160 2.76 14.39 -5.38
CA VAL A 160 2.58 13.73 -4.10
C VAL A 160 3.90 13.71 -3.34
N ARG A 161 3.82 13.88 -2.03
CA ARG A 161 4.95 13.78 -1.11
C ARG A 161 4.47 13.13 0.17
N PHE A 162 5.18 12.12 0.63
CA PHE A 162 4.90 11.47 1.89
C PHE A 162 6.18 11.31 2.70
N SER A 163 6.13 11.64 3.99
CA SER A 163 7.32 11.68 4.86
C SER A 163 8.04 10.35 4.97
N LEU A 164 7.31 9.24 4.96
CA LEU A 164 7.88 7.90 5.08
C LEU A 164 8.30 7.30 3.73
N GLY A 165 7.83 7.87 2.61
CA GLY A 165 7.98 7.23 1.31
C GLY A 165 7.15 5.95 1.20
N GLY A 166 7.48 5.09 0.24
CA GLY A 166 6.81 3.81 0.09
C GLY A 166 6.58 3.40 -1.36
N TYR A 167 6.16 2.17 -1.54
CA TYR A 167 5.75 1.63 -2.83
C TYR A 167 4.52 2.38 -3.36
N LEU A 168 4.45 2.59 -4.67
CA LEU A 168 3.37 3.34 -5.31
C LEU A 168 2.33 2.39 -5.90
N TRP A 169 1.11 2.48 -5.40
CA TRP A 169 -0.07 1.88 -6.02
C TRP A 169 -0.93 2.95 -6.68
N VAL A 170 -1.62 2.55 -7.75
CA VAL A 170 -2.71 3.34 -8.31
C VAL A 170 -4.02 2.60 -8.06
N LEU A 171 -4.92 3.26 -7.35
CA LEU A 171 -6.26 2.76 -7.08
C LEU A 171 -7.22 3.39 -8.08
N ARG A 172 -8.22 2.64 -8.48
CA ARG A 172 -9.29 3.12 -9.35
C ARG A 172 -10.63 3.02 -8.64
N ASP A 173 -11.44 4.06 -8.74
CA ASP A 173 -12.82 4.04 -8.28
C ASP A 173 -13.61 2.99 -9.06
N GLN A 174 -14.50 2.28 -8.36
CA GLN A 174 -15.19 1.09 -8.90
C GLN A 174 -16.04 1.41 -10.14
N ASP A 175 -16.65 2.59 -10.18
CA ASP A 175 -17.55 3.02 -11.27
C ASP A 175 -16.83 3.58 -12.50
N VAL A 176 -15.53 3.73 -12.44
CA VAL A 176 -14.76 4.30 -13.54
C VAL A 176 -14.54 3.25 -14.63
N LYS A 177 -14.97 3.56 -15.83
CA LYS A 177 -14.65 2.80 -17.03
C LYS A 177 -13.48 3.48 -17.74
N GLY A 178 -12.56 2.69 -18.25
CA GLY A 178 -11.41 3.18 -18.97
C GLY A 178 -10.96 2.20 -20.04
N ASP A 179 -10.01 2.65 -20.84
CA ASP A 179 -9.39 1.85 -21.89
C ASP A 179 -8.26 0.98 -21.32
N ALA A 180 -7.85 -0.03 -22.06
CA ALA A 180 -6.59 -0.71 -21.84
C ALA A 180 -5.42 0.24 -22.17
N ASP A 181 -4.25 -0.01 -21.58
CA ASP A 181 -3.00 0.69 -21.89
C ASP A 181 -3.01 2.21 -21.65
N VAL A 182 -3.64 2.65 -20.59
CA VAL A 182 -3.65 4.07 -20.19
C VAL A 182 -2.29 4.46 -19.60
N PRO A 183 -1.53 5.37 -20.25
CA PRO A 183 -0.19 5.75 -19.79
C PRO A 183 -0.25 6.77 -18.65
N LEU A 184 0.37 6.47 -17.53
CA LEU A 184 0.68 7.43 -16.47
C LEU A 184 2.18 7.65 -16.43
N THR A 185 2.63 8.91 -16.49
CA THR A 185 4.06 9.23 -16.37
C THR A 185 4.40 9.59 -14.95
N PHE A 186 5.32 8.84 -14.35
CA PHE A 186 5.86 9.09 -13.02
C PHE A 186 7.25 9.70 -13.12
N CYS A 187 7.49 10.76 -12.36
CA CYS A 187 8.79 11.42 -12.30
C CYS A 187 9.32 11.43 -10.88
N ASN A 188 10.65 11.31 -10.76
CA ASN A 188 11.37 11.34 -9.49
C ASN A 188 11.02 10.18 -8.57
N VAL A 189 11.19 8.97 -9.06
CA VAL A 189 10.87 7.70 -8.38
C VAL A 189 12.04 6.72 -8.46
N TYR A 190 11.96 5.62 -7.73
CA TYR A 190 12.89 4.49 -7.79
C TYR A 190 12.19 3.26 -8.35
N ALA A 191 12.91 2.37 -9.03
CA ALA A 191 12.35 1.10 -9.48
C ALA A 191 12.27 0.13 -8.29
N ALA A 192 11.08 -0.38 -8.00
CA ALA A 192 10.93 -1.56 -7.16
C ALA A 192 11.21 -2.80 -8.03
N PRO A 193 12.08 -3.72 -7.60
CA PRO A 193 12.39 -4.91 -8.39
C PRO A 193 11.30 -5.97 -8.22
N ASP A 194 10.11 -5.68 -8.71
CA ASP A 194 8.98 -6.61 -8.67
C ASP A 194 9.29 -7.88 -9.47
N PHE A 195 8.70 -8.98 -9.00
CA PHE A 195 8.62 -10.22 -9.75
C PHE A 195 7.21 -10.40 -10.29
N VAL A 196 7.09 -10.70 -11.58
CA VAL A 196 5.82 -11.01 -12.24
C VAL A 196 5.94 -12.39 -12.87
N LEU A 197 5.13 -13.33 -12.40
CA LEU A 197 5.14 -14.73 -12.87
C LEU A 197 4.90 -14.79 -14.38
N GLY A 198 5.78 -15.48 -15.08
CA GLY A 198 5.72 -15.65 -16.53
C GLY A 198 6.26 -14.47 -17.36
N GLU A 199 6.61 -13.33 -16.74
CA GLU A 199 7.16 -12.16 -17.42
C GLU A 199 8.61 -11.86 -17.00
N THR A 200 8.94 -12.10 -15.73
CA THR A 200 10.23 -11.74 -15.14
C THR A 200 11.19 -12.92 -15.16
N ASP A 201 12.40 -12.70 -15.70
CA ASP A 201 13.47 -13.70 -15.59
C ASP A 201 13.96 -13.81 -14.14
N VAL A 202 13.90 -15.00 -13.58
CA VAL A 202 14.19 -15.29 -12.17
C VAL A 202 15.61 -14.88 -11.77
N ARG A 203 16.62 -15.16 -12.63
CA ARG A 203 18.03 -14.86 -12.29
C ARG A 203 18.34 -13.38 -12.41
N GLU A 204 17.73 -12.73 -13.39
CA GLU A 204 17.86 -11.28 -13.53
C GLU A 204 17.18 -10.57 -12.36
N TRP A 205 16.01 -11.05 -11.95
CA TRP A 205 15.29 -10.54 -10.79
C TRP A 205 16.11 -10.68 -9.49
N GLU A 206 16.64 -11.86 -9.20
CA GLU A 206 17.50 -12.11 -8.03
C GLU A 206 18.67 -11.11 -7.98
N ARG A 207 19.32 -10.87 -9.14
CA ARG A 207 20.40 -9.90 -9.25
C ARG A 207 19.94 -8.48 -8.96
N LYS A 208 18.75 -8.08 -9.45
CA LYS A 208 18.17 -6.76 -9.19
C LYS A 208 17.84 -6.57 -7.72
N VAL A 209 17.22 -7.56 -7.08
CA VAL A 209 16.89 -7.52 -5.65
C VAL A 209 18.15 -7.36 -4.79
N LYS A 210 19.20 -8.12 -5.10
CA LYS A 210 20.47 -8.02 -4.37
C LYS A 210 21.21 -6.69 -4.59
N ALA A 211 20.97 -6.00 -5.70
CA ALA A 211 21.62 -4.75 -6.04
C ALA A 211 20.88 -3.50 -5.54
N THR A 212 19.58 -3.56 -5.36
CA THR A 212 18.76 -2.40 -4.96
C THR A 212 18.80 -2.15 -3.46
N THR A 213 18.55 -0.90 -3.09
CA THR A 213 18.29 -0.49 -1.70
C THR A 213 16.81 -0.19 -1.43
N VAL A 214 15.96 -0.32 -2.43
CA VAL A 214 14.52 -0.15 -2.30
C VAL A 214 13.97 -1.18 -1.31
N PRO A 215 13.30 -0.74 -0.22
CA PRO A 215 12.99 -1.63 0.91
C PRO A 215 11.86 -2.62 0.65
N TRP A 216 10.91 -2.29 -0.23
CA TRP A 216 9.73 -3.10 -0.48
C TRP A 216 9.49 -3.30 -1.97
N LEU A 217 8.99 -4.48 -2.31
CA LEU A 217 8.65 -4.89 -3.67
C LEU A 217 7.45 -5.84 -3.66
N GLU A 218 6.94 -6.19 -4.82
CA GLU A 218 5.87 -7.16 -4.97
C GLU A 218 6.31 -8.40 -5.74
N LEU A 219 5.80 -9.55 -5.26
CA LEU A 219 5.84 -10.82 -5.96
C LEU A 219 4.44 -11.11 -6.47
N ARG A 220 4.25 -11.14 -7.78
CA ARG A 220 2.93 -11.19 -8.40
C ARG A 220 2.74 -12.41 -9.27
N GLY A 221 1.71 -13.20 -8.96
CA GLY A 221 1.06 -14.10 -9.90
C GLY A 221 -0.11 -13.40 -10.60
N LYS A 222 -0.96 -14.17 -11.24
CA LYS A 222 -2.20 -13.71 -11.87
C LYS A 222 -3.26 -13.35 -10.82
N ASN A 223 -3.44 -14.24 -9.84
CA ASN A 223 -4.52 -14.19 -8.85
C ASN A 223 -4.03 -13.78 -7.46
N VAL A 224 -2.72 -13.69 -7.25
CA VAL A 224 -2.07 -13.36 -5.98
C VAL A 224 -0.99 -12.30 -6.13
N ALA A 225 -0.82 -11.45 -5.12
CA ALA A 225 0.28 -10.51 -5.02
C ALA A 225 0.75 -10.42 -3.57
N PHE A 226 2.04 -10.61 -3.35
CA PHE A 226 2.69 -10.50 -2.05
C PHE A 226 3.52 -9.23 -1.99
N SER A 227 3.25 -8.37 -1.01
CA SER A 227 4.10 -7.21 -0.72
C SER A 227 5.15 -7.64 0.29
N VAL A 228 6.42 -7.65 -0.10
CA VAL A 228 7.50 -8.25 0.69
C VAL A 228 8.62 -7.27 0.98
N GLU A 229 9.26 -7.44 2.13
CA GLU A 229 10.43 -6.66 2.51
C GLU A 229 11.70 -7.24 1.88
N ARG A 230 12.48 -6.38 1.19
CA ARG A 230 13.73 -6.79 0.52
C ARG A 230 14.73 -7.45 1.48
N SER A 231 14.84 -6.94 2.71
CA SER A 231 15.79 -7.47 3.70
C SER A 231 15.54 -8.95 4.03
N GLN A 232 14.29 -9.36 3.98
CA GLN A 232 13.93 -10.75 4.20
C GLN A 232 14.33 -11.63 3.00
N LEU A 233 14.16 -11.14 1.79
CA LEU A 233 14.63 -11.84 0.59
C LEU A 233 16.14 -12.03 0.58
N ASP A 234 16.91 -11.04 1.01
CA ASP A 234 18.36 -11.18 1.17
C ASP A 234 18.75 -12.31 2.12
N LEU A 235 18.01 -12.45 3.22
CA LEU A 235 18.19 -13.54 4.16
C LEU A 235 17.95 -14.89 3.49
N TYR A 236 16.84 -15.04 2.76
CA TYR A 236 16.50 -16.28 2.05
C TYR A 236 17.50 -16.62 0.94
N PHE A 237 17.90 -15.65 0.13
CA PHE A 237 18.96 -15.87 -0.88
C PHE A 237 20.30 -16.34 -0.27
N SER A 238 20.59 -15.93 0.95
CA SER A 238 21.79 -16.37 1.65
C SER A 238 21.70 -17.78 2.22
N GLN A 239 20.51 -18.20 2.60
CA GLN A 239 20.25 -19.51 3.23
C GLN A 239 19.87 -20.59 2.23
N ARG A 240 19.22 -20.21 1.12
CA ARG A 240 18.64 -21.11 0.12
C ARG A 240 19.06 -20.67 -1.30
N PRO A 241 20.07 -21.30 -1.90
CA PRO A 241 20.59 -20.91 -3.21
C PRO A 241 19.56 -20.94 -4.34
N ASP A 242 18.55 -21.83 -4.23
CA ASP A 242 17.50 -22.03 -5.24
C ASP A 242 16.21 -21.27 -4.91
N PHE A 243 16.22 -20.42 -3.87
CA PHE A 243 15.02 -19.73 -3.38
C PHE A 243 14.27 -18.96 -4.46
N ALA A 244 14.96 -18.30 -5.37
CA ALA A 244 14.31 -17.55 -6.45
C ALA A 244 13.45 -18.45 -7.38
N MET A 245 13.94 -19.64 -7.69
CA MET A 245 13.19 -20.63 -8.50
C MET A 245 12.06 -21.27 -7.68
N GLU A 246 12.30 -21.53 -6.41
CA GLU A 246 11.27 -22.04 -5.50
C GLU A 246 10.13 -21.03 -5.33
N MET A 247 10.44 -19.76 -5.19
CA MET A 247 9.46 -18.66 -5.10
C MET A 247 8.61 -18.56 -6.38
N GLU A 248 9.21 -18.70 -7.55
CA GLU A 248 8.46 -18.76 -8.82
C GLU A 248 7.48 -19.95 -8.84
N ALA A 249 7.93 -21.12 -8.40
CA ALA A 249 7.08 -22.31 -8.29
C ALA A 249 5.96 -22.10 -7.26
N CYS A 250 6.25 -21.47 -6.11
CA CYS A 250 5.23 -21.13 -5.11
C CYS A 250 4.14 -20.22 -5.68
N LEU A 251 4.51 -19.17 -6.43
CA LEU A 251 3.54 -18.29 -7.06
C LEU A 251 2.64 -19.03 -8.06
N ALA A 252 3.20 -19.97 -8.82
CA ALA A 252 2.41 -20.78 -9.73
C ALA A 252 1.41 -21.68 -8.98
N ILE A 253 1.82 -22.28 -7.86
CA ILE A 253 0.93 -23.09 -7.01
C ILE A 253 -0.19 -22.19 -6.43
N TRP A 254 0.14 -21.01 -5.94
CA TRP A 254 -0.83 -20.06 -5.44
C TRP A 254 -1.88 -19.67 -6.50
N ASP A 255 -1.46 -19.40 -7.72
CA ASP A 255 -2.38 -19.06 -8.81
C ASP A 255 -3.30 -20.26 -9.15
N GLU A 256 -2.78 -21.49 -9.16
CA GLU A 256 -3.55 -22.70 -9.42
C GLU A 256 -4.58 -22.98 -8.30
N MET A 257 -4.19 -22.76 -7.04
CA MET A 257 -5.10 -22.91 -5.91
C MET A 257 -6.26 -21.91 -5.95
N LEU A 258 -5.95 -20.64 -6.19
CA LEU A 258 -6.99 -19.62 -6.31
C LEU A 258 -7.91 -19.88 -7.50
N GLU A 259 -7.36 -20.30 -8.63
CA GLU A 259 -8.14 -20.73 -9.79
C GLU A 259 -9.06 -21.91 -9.46
N THR A 260 -8.59 -22.83 -8.60
CA THR A 260 -9.38 -23.97 -8.14
C THR A 260 -10.50 -23.54 -7.22
N ILE A 261 -10.25 -22.61 -6.29
CA ILE A 261 -11.28 -21.99 -5.45
C ILE A 261 -12.35 -21.35 -6.35
N TYR A 262 -11.96 -20.51 -7.28
CA TYR A 262 -12.88 -19.81 -8.18
C TYR A 262 -13.75 -20.81 -8.95
N ARG A 263 -13.15 -21.81 -9.53
CA ARG A 263 -13.86 -22.86 -10.28
C ARG A 263 -14.82 -23.65 -9.39
N THR A 264 -14.41 -24.02 -8.19
CA THR A 264 -15.24 -24.78 -7.24
C THR A 264 -16.44 -23.98 -6.79
N GLN A 265 -16.29 -22.65 -6.68
CA GLN A 265 -17.38 -21.75 -6.33
C GLN A 265 -18.23 -21.31 -7.52
N GLY A 266 -17.96 -21.83 -8.70
CA GLY A 266 -18.73 -21.53 -9.91
C GLY A 266 -18.46 -20.14 -10.51
N PHE A 267 -17.30 -19.55 -10.22
CA PHE A 267 -16.86 -18.34 -10.93
C PHE A 267 -16.41 -18.69 -12.35
N ASP A 268 -16.80 -17.85 -13.29
CA ASP A 268 -16.48 -18.01 -14.70
C ASP A 268 -15.24 -17.17 -15.09
N LYS A 269 -14.43 -17.72 -15.99
CA LYS A 269 -13.26 -17.01 -16.52
C LYS A 269 -13.63 -15.84 -17.44
N GLU A 270 -14.82 -15.90 -18.03
CA GLU A 270 -15.27 -14.85 -18.93
C GLU A 270 -15.78 -13.63 -18.17
N SER A 271 -15.25 -12.46 -18.49
CA SER A 271 -15.57 -11.20 -17.79
C SER A 271 -17.01 -10.75 -17.93
N ASP A 272 -17.74 -11.27 -18.90
CA ASP A 272 -19.15 -10.95 -19.17
C ASP A 272 -20.11 -12.03 -18.67
N ALA A 273 -19.60 -13.05 -18.01
CA ALA A 273 -20.41 -14.08 -17.38
C ALA A 273 -21.29 -13.50 -16.24
N ALA A 274 -22.29 -14.26 -15.85
CA ALA A 274 -23.16 -13.88 -14.74
C ALA A 274 -22.41 -13.85 -13.39
N ASN A 275 -21.36 -14.66 -13.25
CA ASN A 275 -20.52 -14.76 -12.05
C ASN A 275 -19.04 -14.79 -12.45
N PRO A 276 -18.46 -13.67 -12.90
CA PRO A 276 -17.08 -13.65 -13.40
C PRO A 276 -16.06 -13.74 -12.27
N GLN A 277 -14.90 -14.29 -12.57
CA GLN A 277 -13.77 -14.31 -11.63
C GLN A 277 -13.26 -12.90 -11.32
N PRO A 278 -12.70 -12.67 -10.11
CA PRO A 278 -12.01 -11.43 -9.79
C PRO A 278 -10.92 -11.13 -10.84
N MET A 279 -10.89 -9.89 -11.32
CA MET A 279 -9.91 -9.45 -12.32
C MET A 279 -8.64 -8.86 -11.68
N PHE A 280 -8.62 -8.67 -10.37
CA PHE A 280 -7.49 -8.18 -9.61
C PHE A 280 -6.98 -9.28 -8.66
N PRO A 281 -5.65 -9.31 -8.37
CA PRO A 281 -5.08 -10.30 -7.49
C PRO A 281 -5.49 -10.10 -6.04
N ASN A 282 -5.61 -11.18 -5.30
CA ASN A 282 -5.65 -11.14 -3.84
C ASN A 282 -4.30 -10.67 -3.32
N ARG A 283 -4.30 -9.64 -2.47
CA ARG A 283 -3.06 -9.05 -1.96
C ARG A 283 -2.79 -9.49 -0.54
N PHE A 284 -1.54 -9.91 -0.31
CA PHE A 284 -0.99 -10.20 0.99
C PHE A 284 0.06 -9.14 1.33
N VAL A 285 -0.16 -8.41 2.40
CA VAL A 285 0.77 -7.38 2.87
C VAL A 285 1.40 -7.81 4.17
N PHE A 286 2.72 -7.82 4.22
CA PHE A 286 3.47 -8.22 5.41
C PHE A 286 3.67 -7.04 6.32
N ASP A 287 3.23 -7.17 7.57
CA ASP A 287 3.29 -6.10 8.55
C ASP A 287 4.05 -6.54 9.81
N VAL A 288 5.10 -5.81 10.13
CA VAL A 288 5.93 -6.05 11.33
C VAL A 288 5.15 -5.85 12.63
N GLN A 289 4.05 -5.10 12.58
CA GLN A 289 3.25 -4.73 13.75
C GLN A 289 2.22 -5.79 14.14
N LEU A 290 1.88 -6.73 13.27
CA LEU A 290 0.84 -7.71 13.53
C LEU A 290 1.25 -8.71 14.63
N ARG A 291 0.37 -8.88 15.60
CA ARG A 291 0.49 -9.88 16.67
C ARG A 291 -0.04 -11.23 16.21
N GLU A 292 0.41 -12.29 16.88
CA GLU A 292 -0.04 -13.67 16.62
C GLU A 292 -1.56 -13.85 16.55
N ASN A 293 -2.29 -13.13 17.39
CA ASN A 293 -3.73 -13.26 17.52
C ASN A 293 -4.53 -12.41 16.51
N LYS A 294 -3.89 -11.49 15.78
CA LYS A 294 -4.53 -10.63 14.78
C LYS A 294 -4.24 -11.07 13.34
N SER A 295 -3.51 -12.15 13.14
CA SER A 295 -3.09 -12.61 11.81
C SER A 295 -4.19 -13.20 10.95
N ARG A 296 -5.43 -13.24 11.43
CA ARG A 296 -6.47 -14.02 10.76
C ARG A 296 -7.36 -13.26 9.79
N ARG A 297 -7.47 -11.95 9.88
CA ARG A 297 -8.31 -11.18 8.95
C ARG A 297 -7.95 -9.71 9.02
N SER A 298 -7.71 -9.12 7.90
CA SER A 298 -7.74 -7.68 7.81
C SER A 298 -9.19 -7.27 7.56
N ASP A 299 -9.76 -6.56 8.50
CA ASP A 299 -10.97 -5.77 8.27
C ASP A 299 -10.64 -4.49 7.49
N ASN A 300 -9.60 -4.56 6.68
CA ASN A 300 -9.11 -3.43 5.95
C ASN A 300 -10.02 -3.19 4.75
N GLU A 301 -10.45 -1.95 4.59
CA GLU A 301 -11.35 -1.45 3.54
C GLU A 301 -10.92 -1.81 2.11
N GLN A 302 -9.72 -2.33 1.91
CA GLN A 302 -9.17 -2.69 0.61
C GLN A 302 -9.21 -4.19 0.31
N GLY A 303 -9.79 -4.99 1.19
CA GLY A 303 -9.84 -6.44 1.00
C GLY A 303 -8.46 -7.10 0.93
N MET A 304 -7.44 -6.48 1.52
CA MET A 304 -6.09 -7.03 1.60
C MET A 304 -5.97 -7.94 2.81
N MET A 305 -5.17 -8.99 2.67
CA MET A 305 -4.82 -9.89 3.76
C MET A 305 -3.51 -9.43 4.40
N LEU A 306 -3.56 -9.06 5.67
CA LEU A 306 -2.37 -8.70 6.43
C LEU A 306 -1.78 -9.95 7.08
N VAL A 307 -0.49 -10.13 6.94
CA VAL A 307 0.21 -11.32 7.43
C VAL A 307 1.43 -10.91 8.25
N ARG A 308 1.74 -11.69 9.27
CA ARG A 308 2.96 -11.50 10.05
C ARG A 308 4.20 -11.79 9.22
N THR A 309 5.17 -10.90 9.31
CA THR A 309 6.45 -11.05 8.59
C THR A 309 7.12 -12.41 8.85
N ALA A 310 7.07 -12.90 10.09
CA ALA A 310 7.72 -14.16 10.45
C ALA A 310 7.08 -15.42 9.84
N SER A 311 5.75 -15.43 9.66
CA SER A 311 5.04 -16.60 9.10
C SER A 311 5.10 -16.67 7.58
N LEU A 312 5.44 -15.57 6.96
CA LEU A 312 5.40 -15.39 5.54
C LEU A 312 6.23 -16.35 4.75
N TYR A 313 7.49 -16.23 5.02
CA TYR A 313 8.49 -16.85 4.18
C TYR A 313 8.57 -18.34 4.43
N ASP A 314 8.33 -18.73 5.67
CA ASP A 314 8.36 -20.15 6.06
C ASP A 314 7.12 -20.90 5.55
N ASP A 315 5.98 -20.22 5.52
CA ASP A 315 4.69 -20.86 5.20
C ASP A 315 4.20 -20.56 3.78
N LEU A 316 4.35 -19.33 3.29
CA LEU A 316 3.71 -18.88 2.05
C LEU A 316 4.61 -18.87 0.83
N LEU A 317 5.90 -18.72 1.02
CA LEU A 317 6.90 -18.69 -0.06
C LEU A 317 7.92 -19.84 0.04
N ASN A 318 7.65 -20.84 0.87
CA ASN A 318 8.43 -22.05 0.98
C ASN A 318 7.75 -23.16 0.18
N ILE A 319 8.44 -23.70 -0.84
CA ILE A 319 7.87 -24.71 -1.73
C ILE A 319 7.41 -25.96 -1.00
N ASP A 320 8.16 -26.41 0.01
CA ASP A 320 7.82 -27.60 0.79
C ASP A 320 6.54 -27.35 1.61
N SER A 321 6.43 -26.18 2.24
CA SER A 321 5.25 -25.80 3.02
C SER A 321 4.02 -25.64 2.13
N VAL A 322 4.18 -25.00 0.98
CA VAL A 322 3.08 -24.78 0.01
C VAL A 322 2.63 -26.09 -0.62
N ALA A 323 3.56 -27.00 -0.96
CA ALA A 323 3.24 -28.31 -1.52
C ALA A 323 2.62 -29.28 -0.50
N ASP A 324 3.05 -29.22 0.76
CA ASP A 324 2.60 -30.11 1.83
C ASP A 324 1.36 -29.61 2.60
N LEU A 325 0.75 -28.52 2.16
CA LEU A 325 -0.42 -27.93 2.80
C LEU A 325 -0.21 -27.44 4.25
N HIS A 326 1.02 -27.21 4.68
CA HIS A 326 1.30 -26.62 5.99
C HIS A 326 0.79 -25.17 6.12
N PHE A 327 0.50 -24.54 5.00
CA PHE A 327 -0.12 -23.23 4.94
C PHE A 327 -1.66 -23.25 4.99
N ILE A 328 -2.28 -24.40 5.31
CA ILE A 328 -3.75 -24.58 5.43
C ILE A 328 -4.42 -23.38 6.12
N ASN A 329 -3.80 -22.84 7.17
CA ASN A 329 -4.35 -21.69 7.88
C ASN A 329 -4.51 -20.43 7.02
N VAL A 330 -3.58 -20.17 6.09
CA VAL A 330 -3.66 -19.02 5.19
C VAL A 330 -4.58 -19.33 4.01
N TYR A 331 -4.53 -20.55 3.51
CA TYR A 331 -5.47 -21.02 2.51
C TYR A 331 -6.90 -20.97 3.04
N SER A 332 -7.11 -21.38 4.29
CA SER A 332 -8.42 -21.26 4.97
C SER A 332 -8.88 -19.82 5.04
N MET A 333 -8.00 -18.85 5.30
CA MET A 333 -8.36 -17.42 5.26
C MET A 333 -8.89 -16.99 3.89
N VAL A 334 -8.23 -17.42 2.81
CA VAL A 334 -8.67 -17.12 1.44
C VAL A 334 -9.99 -17.82 1.13
N ALA A 335 -10.08 -19.10 1.47
CA ALA A 335 -11.28 -19.89 1.28
C ALA A 335 -12.46 -19.33 2.09
N GLU A 336 -12.23 -18.91 3.33
CA GLU A 336 -13.22 -18.25 4.19
C GLU A 336 -13.72 -16.95 3.56
N LYS A 337 -12.82 -16.11 3.05
CA LYS A 337 -13.18 -14.88 2.34
C LYS A 337 -14.17 -15.14 1.19
N TYR A 338 -13.95 -16.22 0.45
CA TYR A 338 -14.83 -16.59 -0.67
C TYR A 338 -16.03 -17.45 -0.24
N SER A 339 -16.05 -18.03 0.96
CA SER A 339 -17.12 -18.90 1.43
C SER A 339 -18.39 -18.14 1.83
N TYR A 340 -18.29 -16.87 2.14
CA TYR A 340 -19.43 -16.01 2.47
C TYR A 340 -20.53 -16.02 1.40
N PHE A 341 -20.13 -16.26 0.15
CA PHE A 341 -21.08 -16.44 -0.95
C PHE A 341 -22.14 -17.50 -0.69
N TYR A 342 -21.81 -18.56 0.03
CA TYR A 342 -22.71 -19.68 0.27
C TYR A 342 -23.47 -19.60 1.59
N ASN A 343 -22.96 -18.87 2.56
CA ASN A 343 -23.60 -18.76 3.88
C ASN A 343 -25.00 -18.13 3.82
N GLY A 344 -25.18 -17.11 2.99
CA GLY A 344 -26.48 -16.47 2.79
C GLY A 344 -27.50 -17.33 2.03
N VAL A 345 -27.04 -18.30 1.24
CA VAL A 345 -27.88 -19.10 0.32
C VAL A 345 -28.20 -20.47 0.88
N THR A 346 -27.29 -21.09 1.61
CA THR A 346 -27.41 -22.50 2.04
C THR A 346 -27.72 -22.68 3.52
N GLY A 347 -27.55 -21.63 4.33
CA GLY A 347 -27.64 -21.73 5.79
C GLY A 347 -26.54 -22.63 6.40
N TRP A 348 -25.47 -22.88 5.67
CA TRP A 348 -24.30 -23.59 6.19
C TRP A 348 -23.55 -22.68 7.13
N GLU A 349 -23.13 -23.25 8.26
CA GLU A 349 -22.35 -22.49 9.24
C GLU A 349 -20.94 -22.20 8.71
N ASP A 350 -20.40 -21.04 9.04
CA ASP A 350 -19.12 -20.48 8.59
C ASP A 350 -17.93 -21.42 8.78
N GLU A 351 -18.03 -22.37 9.70
CA GLU A 351 -16.94 -23.29 10.06
C GLU A 351 -16.73 -24.47 9.10
N TYR A 352 -17.78 -24.90 8.37
CA TYR A 352 -17.71 -26.16 7.61
C TYR A 352 -17.32 -25.97 6.14
N PHE A 353 -17.61 -24.84 5.56
CA PHE A 353 -17.40 -24.64 4.13
C PHE A 353 -15.94 -24.36 3.77
N PRO A 354 -15.16 -23.58 4.54
CA PRO A 354 -13.73 -23.43 4.31
C PRO A 354 -12.98 -24.78 4.35
N ASP A 355 -13.32 -25.65 5.31
CA ASP A 355 -12.72 -26.98 5.45
C ASP A 355 -13.00 -27.86 4.23
N LEU A 356 -14.16 -27.74 3.65
CA LEU A 356 -14.55 -28.51 2.46
C LEU A 356 -13.85 -28.03 1.18
N LEU A 357 -13.48 -26.75 1.11
CA LEU A 357 -12.71 -26.19 0.00
C LEU A 357 -11.23 -26.54 0.09
N VAL A 358 -10.75 -26.87 1.29
CA VAL A 358 -9.35 -27.24 1.55
C VAL A 358 -9.11 -28.73 1.31
N GLN A 359 -10.13 -29.58 1.39
CA GLN A 359 -10.07 -31.02 1.07
C GLN A 359 -10.15 -31.28 -0.44
#